data_13abe66c8dfca9985397eb65443512f3
#
_entry.id   13abe66c8dfca9985397eb65443512f3
#
_cell.length_a   1.000
_cell.length_b   1.000
_cell.length_c   1.000
_cell.angle_alpha   90.00
_cell.angle_beta   90.00
_cell.angle_gamma   90.00
#
_symmetry.space_group_name_H-M   'P 1'
#
loop_
_entity.id
_entity.type
_entity.pdbx_description
1 polymer ?
#
loop_
_entity_poly.entity_id
_entity_poly.type
_entity_poly.pdbx_seq_one_letter_code
_entity_poly.pdbx_strand_id
1 'polypeptide(L)'
;MNNEHDIGKSAEDFSLESLRAGDRVEFSRLMEANYGKIYRLAMKILNHSEDAEDVLQETFLKAYKHIKTFDGRSKLSTWLYRIATNEALMMIRRRRPDMFSMDEPQETEEGEQEPVQIVDWSYVPEEKLMSSEGKAYLDQAVDRLPYNLRVVFLLRDIEDLSTQETADVLGLSETAVKTRLSRARLRLREDLSNYYGERLERQ
;
A
#
# COMPACT_ATOMS: atom_id res chain seq x y z
N MET A 1 3.33 45.49 -15.88
CA MET A 1 4.64 44.87 -15.80
C MET A 1 4.73 44.27 -14.40
N ASN A 2 4.60 43.11 -14.30
CA ASN A 2 5.15 41.84 -14.05
C ASN A 2 4.10 40.86 -13.57
N ASN A 3 3.63 40.07 -14.49
CA ASN A 3 2.88 38.88 -14.26
C ASN A 3 3.91 37.74 -14.41
N GLU A 4 4.62 37.40 -13.36
CA GLU A 4 5.49 36.22 -13.31
C GLU A 4 5.44 35.66 -11.88
N HIS A 5 4.74 34.59 -11.70
CA HIS A 5 4.99 33.45 -10.81
C HIS A 5 3.70 32.69 -10.51
N ASP A 6 3.06 32.19 -11.56
CA ASP A 6 2.12 31.07 -11.40
C ASP A 6 2.57 29.93 -12.34
N ILE A 7 3.80 29.44 -12.10
CA ILE A 7 4.32 28.27 -12.79
C ILE A 7 4.42 27.14 -11.78
N GLY A 8 3.43 26.23 -11.82
CA GLY A 8 3.64 24.85 -11.40
C GLY A 8 3.61 24.55 -9.91
N LYS A 9 2.53 24.86 -9.21
CA LYS A 9 2.19 24.06 -8.03
C LYS A 9 1.79 22.67 -8.51
N SER A 10 2.71 21.71 -8.31
CA SER A 10 2.36 20.31 -8.54
C SER A 10 1.13 19.96 -7.70
N ALA A 11 0.29 19.04 -8.16
CA ALA A 11 -0.95 18.62 -7.48
C ALA A 11 -0.73 18.09 -6.05
N GLU A 12 0.51 18.08 -5.56
CA GLU A 12 0.95 17.57 -4.25
C GLU A 12 1.46 18.66 -3.29
N ASP A 13 1.42 19.95 -3.69
CA ASP A 13 1.96 21.03 -2.85
C ASP A 13 0.85 21.61 -1.97
N PHE A 14 0.67 21.02 -0.79
CA PHE A 14 -0.29 21.47 0.22
C PHE A 14 0.37 22.38 1.25
N SER A 15 -0.31 23.46 1.61
CA SER A 15 0.14 24.34 2.70
C SER A 15 -0.10 23.69 4.06
N LEU A 16 0.98 23.18 4.67
CA LEU A 16 0.92 22.62 6.03
C LEU A 16 0.44 23.65 7.06
N GLU A 17 0.77 24.91 6.86
CA GLU A 17 0.34 26.00 7.75
C GLU A 17 -1.18 26.17 7.68
N SER A 18 -1.76 26.24 6.47
CA SER A 18 -3.20 26.33 6.26
C SER A 18 -3.94 25.10 6.80
N LEU A 19 -3.40 23.89 6.54
CA LEU A 19 -3.97 22.65 7.07
C LEU A 19 -4.00 22.63 8.60
N ARG A 20 -2.90 23.05 9.26
CA ARG A 20 -2.82 23.13 10.73
C ARG A 20 -3.71 24.22 11.32
N ALA A 21 -3.93 25.31 10.57
CA ALA A 21 -4.89 26.35 10.93
C ALA A 21 -6.35 25.89 10.83
N GLY A 22 -6.59 24.74 10.18
CA GLY A 22 -7.93 24.17 9.99
C GLY A 22 -8.65 24.71 8.77
N ASP A 23 -7.90 25.17 7.77
CA ASP A 23 -8.46 25.61 6.48
C ASP A 23 -9.18 24.44 5.79
N ARG A 24 -10.50 24.60 5.66
CA ARG A 24 -11.37 23.58 5.07
C ARG A 24 -11.15 23.42 3.57
N VAL A 25 -10.80 24.49 2.87
CA VAL A 25 -10.57 24.44 1.42
C VAL A 25 -9.31 23.66 1.14
N GLU A 26 -8.23 23.95 1.88
CA GLU A 26 -6.97 23.22 1.72
C GLU A 26 -7.09 21.75 2.13
N PHE A 27 -7.88 21.46 3.17
CA PHE A 27 -8.16 20.08 3.56
C PHE A 27 -9.02 19.34 2.51
N SER A 28 -9.99 20.00 1.87
CA SER A 28 -10.77 19.40 0.78
C SER A 28 -9.87 19.07 -0.41
N ARG A 29 -8.92 19.94 -0.77
CA ARG A 29 -7.92 19.67 -1.80
C ARG A 29 -7.08 18.42 -1.47
N LEU A 30 -6.61 18.32 -0.22
CA LEU A 30 -5.88 17.14 0.26
C LEU A 30 -6.71 15.86 0.14
N MET A 31 -7.99 15.92 0.52
CA MET A 31 -8.92 14.80 0.40
C MET A 31 -9.09 14.39 -1.07
N GLU A 32 -9.42 15.32 -1.95
CA GLU A 32 -9.64 15.06 -3.39
C GLU A 32 -8.42 14.41 -4.06
N ALA A 33 -7.22 14.92 -3.76
CA ALA A 33 -5.99 14.39 -4.31
C ALA A 33 -5.64 12.97 -3.84
N ASN A 34 -6.13 12.57 -2.67
CA ASN A 34 -5.78 11.28 -2.05
C ASN A 34 -6.96 10.28 -1.98
N TYR A 35 -8.19 10.73 -2.22
CA TYR A 35 -9.40 9.89 -2.13
C TYR A 35 -9.26 8.56 -2.87
N GLY A 36 -8.94 8.63 -4.17
CA GLY A 36 -8.84 7.44 -5.00
C GLY A 36 -7.69 6.50 -4.60
N LYS A 37 -6.57 7.05 -4.13
CA LYS A 37 -5.42 6.27 -3.67
C LYS A 37 -5.77 5.52 -2.38
N ILE A 38 -6.33 6.21 -1.40
CA ILE A 38 -6.73 5.61 -0.10
C ILE A 38 -7.82 4.57 -0.29
N TYR A 39 -8.86 4.87 -1.11
CA TYR A 39 -9.92 3.89 -1.38
C TYR A 39 -9.38 2.62 -2.04
N ARG A 40 -8.53 2.75 -3.08
CA ARG A 40 -7.93 1.59 -3.75
C ARG A 40 -7.06 0.77 -2.80
N LEU A 41 -6.24 1.42 -1.96
CA LEU A 41 -5.44 0.73 -0.96
C LEU A 41 -6.32 -0.05 0.02
N ALA A 42 -7.33 0.59 0.61
CA ALA A 42 -8.27 -0.05 1.53
C ALA A 42 -9.01 -1.21 0.85
N MET A 43 -9.50 -1.01 -0.38
CA MET A 43 -10.17 -2.04 -1.16
C MET A 43 -9.29 -3.26 -1.41
N LYS A 44 -8.01 -3.04 -1.76
CA LYS A 44 -7.04 -4.12 -1.98
C LYS A 44 -6.64 -4.85 -0.68
N ILE A 45 -6.65 -4.16 0.46
CA ILE A 45 -6.37 -4.79 1.76
C ILE A 45 -7.56 -5.63 2.22
N LEU A 46 -8.79 -5.10 2.12
CA LEU A 46 -9.99 -5.65 2.73
C LEU A 46 -10.78 -6.58 1.80
N ASN A 47 -10.65 -6.35 0.48
CA ASN A 47 -11.41 -7.02 -0.56
C ASN A 47 -12.94 -6.93 -0.34
N HIS A 48 -13.42 -5.80 0.19
CA HIS A 48 -14.81 -5.51 0.48
C HIS A 48 -15.08 -4.01 0.36
N SER A 49 -16.01 -3.62 -0.52
CA SER A 49 -16.22 -2.22 -0.89
C SER A 49 -16.75 -1.36 0.26
N GLU A 50 -17.74 -1.85 1.00
CA GLU A 50 -18.32 -1.12 2.14
C GLU A 50 -17.27 -0.88 3.23
N ASP A 51 -16.45 -1.88 3.52
CA ASP A 51 -15.35 -1.74 4.48
C ASP A 51 -14.30 -0.75 4.01
N ALA A 52 -13.99 -0.74 2.71
CA ALA A 52 -13.05 0.21 2.14
C ALA A 52 -13.58 1.65 2.22
N GLU A 53 -14.89 1.86 2.07
CA GLU A 53 -15.55 3.15 2.27
C GLU A 53 -15.49 3.59 3.73
N ASP A 54 -15.74 2.69 4.67
CA ASP A 54 -15.64 2.96 6.10
C ASP A 54 -14.20 3.36 6.49
N VAL A 55 -13.21 2.62 6.02
CA VAL A 55 -11.79 2.95 6.24
C VAL A 55 -11.43 4.28 5.63
N LEU A 56 -11.91 4.59 4.43
CA LEU A 56 -11.68 5.87 3.77
C LEU A 56 -12.24 7.03 4.59
N GLN A 57 -13.50 6.93 5.04
CA GLN A 57 -14.14 7.96 5.86
C GLN A 57 -13.39 8.16 7.18
N GLU A 58 -13.09 7.07 7.89
CA GLU A 58 -12.41 7.14 9.18
C GLU A 58 -10.98 7.69 9.03
N THR A 59 -10.31 7.38 7.91
CA THR A 59 -8.99 7.92 7.58
C THR A 59 -9.03 9.45 7.51
N PHE A 60 -9.96 10.02 6.76
CA PHE A 60 -10.03 11.48 6.61
C PHE A 60 -10.57 12.15 7.87
N LEU A 61 -11.46 11.52 8.62
CA LEU A 61 -11.89 12.02 9.94
C LEU A 61 -10.72 12.10 10.91
N LYS A 62 -9.89 11.05 10.98
CA LYS A 62 -8.69 11.04 11.83
C LYS A 62 -7.65 12.02 11.33
N ALA A 63 -7.45 12.10 10.02
CA ALA A 63 -6.55 13.07 9.42
C ALA A 63 -6.97 14.51 9.80
N TYR A 64 -8.23 14.86 9.66
CA TYR A 64 -8.71 16.19 10.03
C TYR A 64 -8.52 16.51 11.53
N LYS A 65 -8.78 15.54 12.40
CA LYS A 65 -8.60 15.70 13.85
C LYS A 65 -7.12 15.87 14.25
N HIS A 66 -6.22 15.18 13.55
CA HIS A 66 -4.82 15.07 13.93
C HIS A 66 -3.85 15.87 13.06
N ILE A 67 -4.32 16.58 12.03
CA ILE A 67 -3.46 17.34 11.12
C ILE A 67 -2.62 18.40 11.86
N LYS A 68 -3.13 18.95 12.95
CA LYS A 68 -2.41 19.93 13.80
C LYS A 68 -1.15 19.35 14.44
N THR A 69 -1.12 18.04 14.66
CA THR A 69 0.00 17.34 15.29
C THR A 69 0.95 16.71 14.26
N PHE A 70 0.63 16.80 12.97
CA PHE A 70 1.51 16.31 11.91
C PHE A 70 2.80 17.14 11.87
N ASP A 71 3.94 16.51 12.08
CA ASP A 71 5.24 17.19 12.25
C ASP A 71 5.97 17.48 10.92
N GLY A 72 5.50 16.92 9.81
CA GLY A 72 6.09 17.14 8.48
C GLY A 72 7.32 16.29 8.18
N ARG A 73 7.67 15.29 9.01
CA ARG A 73 8.82 14.39 8.77
C ARG A 73 8.61 13.42 7.63
N SER A 74 7.37 13.18 7.22
CA SER A 74 7.00 12.39 6.06
C SER A 74 6.14 13.19 5.10
N LYS A 75 5.90 12.65 3.89
CA LYS A 75 4.88 13.21 2.99
C LYS A 75 3.49 13.08 3.63
N LEU A 76 2.59 14.01 3.32
CA LEU A 76 1.18 13.92 3.75
C LEU A 76 0.51 12.63 3.25
N SER A 77 0.81 12.21 2.02
CA SER A 77 0.31 10.94 1.46
C SER A 77 0.79 9.73 2.28
N THR A 78 2.06 9.66 2.66
CA THR A 78 2.61 8.59 3.50
C THR A 78 1.92 8.56 4.87
N TRP A 79 1.67 9.73 5.46
CA TRP A 79 0.94 9.84 6.71
C TRP A 79 -0.52 9.36 6.59
N LEU A 80 -1.21 9.71 5.50
CA LEU A 80 -2.56 9.20 5.22
C LEU A 80 -2.56 7.69 5.01
N TYR A 81 -1.58 7.13 4.30
CA TYR A 81 -1.42 5.68 4.16
C TYR A 81 -1.25 4.98 5.50
N ARG A 82 -0.51 5.58 6.43
CA ARG A 82 -0.37 5.04 7.78
C ARG A 82 -1.70 4.96 8.51
N ILE A 83 -2.52 6.01 8.44
CA ILE A 83 -3.86 6.02 9.05
C ILE A 83 -4.73 4.96 8.40
N ALA A 84 -4.84 4.95 7.07
CA ALA A 84 -5.68 4.02 6.31
C ALA A 84 -5.30 2.56 6.55
N THR A 85 -4.00 2.25 6.50
CA THR A 85 -3.50 0.90 6.71
C THR A 85 -3.80 0.42 8.13
N ASN A 86 -3.61 1.27 9.14
CA ASN A 86 -3.93 0.94 10.52
C ASN A 86 -5.43 0.65 10.70
N GLU A 87 -6.32 1.46 10.10
CA GLU A 87 -7.76 1.22 10.16
C GLU A 87 -8.15 -0.10 9.49
N ALA A 88 -7.61 -0.36 8.29
CA ALA A 88 -7.86 -1.60 7.57
C ALA A 88 -7.39 -2.83 8.37
N LEU A 89 -6.17 -2.78 8.92
CA LEU A 89 -5.63 -3.86 9.75
C LEU A 89 -6.42 -4.06 11.04
N MET A 90 -6.86 -2.97 11.70
CA MET A 90 -7.73 -3.06 12.87
C MET A 90 -9.07 -3.71 12.53
N MET A 91 -9.65 -3.41 11.38
CA MET A 91 -10.91 -4.02 10.92
C MET A 91 -10.74 -5.53 10.70
N ILE A 92 -9.65 -5.96 10.05
CA ILE A 92 -9.32 -7.39 9.87
C ILE A 92 -9.16 -8.08 11.24
N ARG A 93 -8.40 -7.47 12.17
CA ARG A 93 -8.20 -8.02 13.52
C ARG A 93 -9.51 -8.25 14.27
N ARG A 94 -10.44 -7.30 14.16
CA ARG A 94 -11.76 -7.42 14.81
C ARG A 94 -12.59 -8.56 14.23
N ARG A 95 -12.50 -8.81 12.92
CA ARG A 95 -13.29 -9.84 12.22
C ARG A 95 -12.69 -11.24 12.30
N ARG A 96 -11.37 -11.34 12.33
CA ARG A 96 -10.62 -12.61 12.27
C ARG A 96 -9.42 -12.57 13.22
N PRO A 97 -9.63 -12.58 14.53
CA PRO A 97 -8.54 -12.53 15.52
C PRO A 97 -7.54 -13.69 15.33
N ASP A 98 -8.02 -14.87 14.92
CA ASP A 98 -7.19 -16.07 14.74
C ASP A 98 -6.17 -15.95 13.59
N MET A 99 -6.46 -15.15 12.57
CA MET A 99 -5.52 -14.95 11.45
C MET A 99 -4.24 -14.19 11.88
N PHE A 100 -4.32 -13.40 12.96
CA PHE A 100 -3.17 -12.66 13.47
C PHE A 100 -2.26 -13.51 14.36
N SER A 101 -2.81 -14.53 15.03
CA SER A 101 -2.04 -15.45 15.87
C SER A 101 -1.21 -16.44 15.06
N MET A 102 -1.64 -16.76 13.82
CA MET A 102 -0.94 -17.73 12.96
C MET A 102 0.12 -17.08 12.06
N ASP A 103 0.04 -15.77 11.83
CA ASP A 103 0.90 -15.05 10.89
C ASP A 103 1.94 -14.11 11.57
N GLU A 104 2.01 -14.11 12.91
CA GLU A 104 3.21 -13.61 13.56
C GLU A 104 4.34 -14.62 13.30
N PRO A 105 5.28 -14.34 12.39
CA PRO A 105 6.54 -15.04 12.48
C PRO A 105 7.08 -14.63 13.85
N GLN A 106 7.32 -15.58 14.73
CA GLN A 106 8.30 -15.33 15.78
C GLN A 106 9.49 -14.69 15.08
N GLU A 107 9.81 -13.44 15.42
CA GLU A 107 11.10 -12.86 15.13
C GLU A 107 12.14 -13.74 15.84
N THR A 108 12.44 -14.88 15.26
CA THR A 108 13.65 -15.61 15.55
C THR A 108 14.74 -14.77 14.94
N GLU A 109 15.45 -14.06 15.80
CA GLU A 109 16.65 -13.26 15.48
C GLU A 109 17.78 -14.10 14.89
N GLU A 110 17.56 -15.39 14.64
CA GLU A 110 18.57 -16.33 14.13
C GLU A 110 17.99 -17.11 12.94
N GLY A 111 18.03 -16.48 11.79
CA GLY A 111 17.91 -17.14 10.50
C GLY A 111 18.89 -16.48 9.56
N GLU A 112 19.98 -17.17 9.21
CA GLU A 112 20.87 -16.80 8.13
C GLU A 112 20.04 -16.32 6.97
N GLN A 113 20.20 -15.06 6.61
CA GLN A 113 19.56 -14.48 5.45
C GLN A 113 20.16 -15.19 4.24
N GLU A 114 19.44 -16.16 3.70
CA GLU A 114 19.71 -16.52 2.31
C GLU A 114 19.71 -15.23 1.50
N PRO A 115 20.72 -15.01 0.66
CA PRO A 115 20.79 -13.79 -0.13
C PRO A 115 19.47 -13.66 -0.89
N VAL A 116 18.77 -12.55 -0.66
CA VAL A 116 17.53 -12.22 -1.36
C VAL A 116 17.85 -12.25 -2.84
N GLN A 117 17.57 -13.37 -3.50
CA GLN A 117 17.65 -13.45 -4.94
C GLN A 117 16.74 -12.36 -5.47
N ILE A 118 17.33 -11.41 -6.19
CA ILE A 118 16.59 -10.41 -6.95
C ILE A 118 15.65 -11.20 -7.84
N VAL A 119 14.35 -11.13 -7.56
CA VAL A 119 13.35 -11.87 -8.32
C VAL A 119 13.39 -11.31 -9.74
N ASP A 120 13.96 -12.09 -10.64
CA ASP A 120 14.02 -11.74 -12.06
C ASP A 120 12.64 -11.94 -12.70
N TRP A 121 11.98 -10.83 -13.03
CA TRP A 121 10.68 -10.80 -13.70
C TRP A 121 10.76 -11.11 -15.19
N SER A 122 11.96 -11.33 -15.75
CA SER A 122 12.17 -11.54 -17.19
C SER A 122 11.45 -12.77 -17.77
N TYR A 123 10.98 -13.68 -16.91
CA TYR A 123 10.24 -14.88 -17.33
C TYR A 123 8.75 -14.65 -17.60
N VAL A 124 8.16 -13.52 -17.18
CA VAL A 124 6.76 -13.20 -17.47
C VAL A 124 6.73 -12.25 -18.66
N PRO A 125 6.23 -12.66 -19.83
CA PRO A 125 6.18 -11.81 -21.00
C PRO A 125 5.37 -10.54 -20.69
N GLU A 126 6.01 -9.38 -20.80
CA GLU A 126 5.43 -8.07 -20.48
C GLU A 126 4.13 -7.81 -21.26
N GLU A 127 4.08 -8.25 -22.52
CA GLU A 127 2.89 -8.18 -23.39
C GLU A 127 1.68 -8.96 -22.83
N LYS A 128 1.92 -10.08 -22.14
CA LYS A 128 0.84 -10.90 -21.54
C LYS A 128 0.32 -10.30 -20.23
N LEU A 129 1.18 -9.66 -19.44
CA LEU A 129 0.77 -8.90 -18.25
C LEU A 129 -0.02 -7.64 -18.62
N MET A 130 0.22 -7.06 -19.79
CA MET A 130 -0.50 -5.87 -20.28
C MET A 130 -1.93 -6.18 -20.72
N SER A 131 -2.29 -7.45 -20.93
CA SER A 131 -3.67 -7.83 -21.26
C SER A 131 -4.62 -7.60 -20.08
N SER A 132 -5.87 -7.28 -20.37
CA SER A 132 -6.91 -7.12 -19.33
C SER A 132 -7.06 -8.36 -18.46
N GLU A 133 -6.86 -9.55 -19.06
CA GLU A 133 -6.93 -10.84 -18.38
C GLU A 133 -5.72 -11.06 -17.46
N GLY A 134 -4.51 -10.70 -17.91
CA GLY A 134 -3.30 -10.76 -17.09
C GLY A 134 -3.40 -9.86 -15.85
N LYS A 135 -3.95 -8.65 -16.02
CA LYS A 135 -4.21 -7.74 -14.90
C LYS A 135 -5.21 -8.32 -13.91
N ALA A 136 -6.34 -8.86 -14.41
CA ALA A 136 -7.35 -9.47 -13.55
C ALA A 136 -6.78 -10.68 -12.78
N TYR A 137 -5.91 -11.47 -13.40
CA TYR A 137 -5.27 -12.59 -12.72
C TYR A 137 -4.27 -12.13 -11.66
N LEU A 138 -3.46 -11.10 -11.97
CA LEU A 138 -2.55 -10.48 -10.99
C LEU A 138 -3.32 -9.95 -9.79
N ASP A 139 -4.45 -9.26 -10.02
CA ASP A 139 -5.32 -8.77 -8.95
C ASP A 139 -5.80 -9.93 -8.05
N GLN A 140 -6.25 -11.03 -8.65
CA GLN A 140 -6.65 -12.22 -7.88
C GLN A 140 -5.48 -12.87 -7.14
N ALA A 141 -4.28 -12.90 -7.73
CA ALA A 141 -3.10 -13.44 -7.07
C ALA A 141 -2.71 -12.58 -5.84
N VAL A 142 -2.79 -11.25 -5.97
CA VAL A 142 -2.58 -10.33 -4.85
C VAL A 142 -3.63 -10.56 -3.75
N ASP A 143 -4.89 -10.79 -4.10
CA ASP A 143 -5.96 -11.07 -3.13
C ASP A 143 -5.77 -12.39 -2.38
N ARG A 144 -5.06 -13.36 -2.96
CA ARG A 144 -4.70 -14.63 -2.31
C ARG A 144 -3.51 -14.52 -1.37
N LEU A 145 -2.71 -13.46 -1.45
CA LEU A 145 -1.61 -13.25 -0.51
C LEU A 145 -2.13 -13.16 0.93
N PRO A 146 -1.42 -13.74 1.91
CA PRO A 146 -1.61 -13.41 3.31
C PRO A 146 -1.57 -11.89 3.53
N TYR A 147 -2.45 -11.36 4.38
CA TYR A 147 -2.61 -9.91 4.54
C TYR A 147 -1.31 -9.18 4.90
N ASN A 148 -0.44 -9.79 5.73
CA ASN A 148 0.84 -9.25 6.15
C ASN A 148 1.86 -9.12 5.00
N LEU A 149 1.80 -9.99 4.00
CA LEU A 149 2.57 -9.92 2.76
C LEU A 149 1.91 -8.96 1.77
N ARG A 150 0.57 -9.05 1.65
CA ARG A 150 -0.23 -8.20 0.74
C ARG A 150 -0.02 -6.72 1.04
N VAL A 151 -0.14 -6.32 2.30
CA VAL A 151 0.00 -4.90 2.69
C VAL A 151 1.39 -4.37 2.37
N VAL A 152 2.45 -5.13 2.64
CA VAL A 152 3.82 -4.72 2.29
C VAL A 152 3.98 -4.59 0.78
N PHE A 153 3.46 -5.54 0.01
CA PHE A 153 3.50 -5.50 -1.46
C PHE A 153 2.75 -4.27 -2.01
N LEU A 154 1.54 -4.01 -1.51
CA LEU A 154 0.74 -2.85 -1.94
C LEU A 154 1.47 -1.53 -1.66
N LEU A 155 2.02 -1.34 -0.47
CA LEU A 155 2.71 -0.10 -0.12
C LEU A 155 4.01 0.08 -0.92
N ARG A 156 4.76 -1.00 -1.17
CA ARG A 156 6.06 -0.96 -1.85
C ARG A 156 5.96 -0.91 -3.37
N ASP A 157 5.15 -1.80 -3.96
CA ASP A 157 5.15 -2.05 -5.40
C ASP A 157 3.97 -1.38 -6.13
N ILE A 158 2.92 -1.00 -5.42
CA ILE A 158 1.77 -0.30 -6.00
C ILE A 158 1.75 1.18 -5.64
N GLU A 159 2.00 1.53 -4.38
CA GLU A 159 2.00 2.93 -3.91
C GLU A 159 3.39 3.55 -3.89
N ASP A 160 4.41 2.82 -4.30
CA ASP A 160 5.81 3.25 -4.50
C ASP A 160 6.47 3.90 -3.25
N LEU A 161 6.06 3.48 -2.05
CA LEU A 161 6.72 3.90 -0.83
C LEU A 161 8.12 3.28 -0.74
N SER A 162 9.08 4.00 -0.17
CA SER A 162 10.40 3.44 0.17
C SER A 162 10.28 2.36 1.26
N THR A 163 11.34 1.57 1.43
CA THR A 163 11.40 0.56 2.50
C THR A 163 11.24 1.21 3.87
N GLN A 164 11.90 2.36 4.10
CA GLN A 164 11.79 3.13 5.33
C GLN A 164 10.37 3.64 5.56
N GLU A 165 9.75 4.28 4.57
CA GLU A 165 8.36 4.77 4.69
C GLU A 165 7.39 3.63 4.97
N THR A 166 7.57 2.47 4.33
CA THR A 166 6.74 1.28 4.58
C THR A 166 6.94 0.74 5.99
N ALA A 167 8.18 0.71 6.48
CA ALA A 167 8.50 0.34 7.86
C ALA A 167 7.81 1.26 8.86
N ASP A 168 7.88 2.58 8.62
CA ASP A 168 7.22 3.60 9.46
C ASP A 168 5.69 3.47 9.43
N VAL A 169 5.11 3.20 8.26
CA VAL A 169 3.65 2.99 8.09
C VAL A 169 3.17 1.79 8.88
N LEU A 170 3.91 0.67 8.82
CA LEU A 170 3.50 -0.61 9.40
C LEU A 170 4.00 -0.84 10.83
N GLY A 171 4.89 0.01 11.35
CA GLY A 171 5.55 -0.20 12.64
C GLY A 171 6.47 -1.41 12.64
N LEU A 172 7.16 -1.69 11.53
CA LEU A 172 8.05 -2.82 11.32
C LEU A 172 9.50 -2.36 11.20
N SER A 173 10.44 -3.29 11.33
CA SER A 173 11.84 -3.05 10.92
C SER A 173 11.96 -3.07 9.39
N GLU A 174 12.93 -2.35 8.82
CA GLU A 174 13.22 -2.42 7.38
C GLU A 174 13.56 -3.84 6.91
N THR A 175 14.23 -4.62 7.75
CA THR A 175 14.54 -6.03 7.48
C THR A 175 13.26 -6.85 7.35
N ALA A 176 12.30 -6.65 8.26
CA ALA A 176 10.99 -7.32 8.18
C ALA A 176 10.23 -6.93 6.91
N VAL A 177 10.27 -5.65 6.51
CA VAL A 177 9.66 -5.19 5.24
C VAL A 177 10.32 -5.90 4.05
N LYS A 178 11.66 -5.92 3.97
CA LYS A 178 12.40 -6.59 2.88
C LYS A 178 12.06 -8.07 2.79
N THR A 179 12.05 -8.77 3.92
CA THR A 179 11.72 -10.20 3.99
C THR A 179 10.29 -10.47 3.55
N ARG A 180 9.31 -9.70 4.06
CA ARG A 180 7.91 -9.85 3.68
C ARG A 180 7.68 -9.54 2.20
N LEU A 181 8.33 -8.49 1.67
CA LEU A 181 8.25 -8.15 0.24
C LEU A 181 8.81 -9.26 -0.65
N SER A 182 9.98 -9.81 -0.29
CA SER A 182 10.58 -10.93 -1.03
C SER A 182 9.64 -12.14 -1.06
N ARG A 183 9.05 -12.51 0.08
CA ARG A 183 8.08 -13.61 0.18
C ARG A 183 6.80 -13.33 -0.62
N ALA A 184 6.30 -12.09 -0.61
CA ALA A 184 5.14 -11.70 -1.40
C ALA A 184 5.41 -11.88 -2.90
N ARG A 185 6.54 -11.36 -3.39
CA ARG A 185 6.96 -11.46 -4.79
C ARG A 185 7.18 -12.91 -5.22
N LEU A 186 7.77 -13.74 -4.35
CA LEU A 186 7.97 -15.16 -4.65
C LEU A 186 6.64 -15.87 -4.85
N ARG A 187 5.67 -15.70 -3.94
CA ARG A 187 4.34 -16.30 -4.06
C ARG A 187 3.59 -15.84 -5.31
N LEU A 188 3.64 -14.52 -5.61
CA LEU A 188 3.04 -13.99 -6.84
C LEU A 188 3.70 -14.59 -8.10
N ARG A 189 5.02 -14.77 -8.10
CA ARG A 189 5.73 -15.40 -9.20
C ARG A 189 5.30 -16.84 -9.40
N GLU A 190 5.18 -17.63 -8.34
CA GLU A 190 4.70 -19.02 -8.39
C GLU A 190 3.28 -19.08 -8.96
N ASP A 191 2.36 -18.26 -8.45
CA ASP A 191 0.99 -18.17 -8.94
C ASP A 191 0.93 -17.82 -10.44
N LEU A 192 1.68 -16.80 -10.87
CA LEU A 192 1.73 -16.36 -12.25
C LEU A 192 2.39 -17.41 -13.16
N SER A 193 3.46 -18.07 -12.71
CA SER A 193 4.14 -19.13 -13.48
C SER A 193 3.21 -20.32 -13.74
N ASN A 194 2.44 -20.73 -12.74
CA ASN A 194 1.46 -21.79 -12.87
C ASN A 194 0.36 -21.41 -13.89
N TYR A 195 -0.17 -20.19 -13.79
CA TYR A 195 -1.19 -19.70 -14.71
C TYR A 195 -0.72 -19.67 -16.18
N TYR A 196 0.49 -19.16 -16.43
CA TYR A 196 1.02 -19.08 -17.78
C TYR A 196 1.54 -20.44 -18.29
N GLY A 197 2.06 -21.31 -17.40
CA GLY A 197 2.49 -22.66 -17.73
C GLY A 197 1.33 -23.53 -18.24
N GLU A 198 0.22 -23.57 -17.52
CA GLU A 198 -0.99 -24.31 -17.91
C GLU A 198 -1.59 -23.83 -19.25
N ARG A 199 -1.38 -22.58 -19.61
CA ARG A 199 -1.88 -22.01 -20.87
C ARG A 199 -1.01 -22.33 -22.07
N LEU A 200 0.29 -22.47 -21.85
CA LEU A 200 1.21 -22.87 -22.92
C LEU A 200 1.03 -24.36 -23.29
N GLU A 201 0.62 -25.20 -22.35
CA GLU A 201 0.33 -26.60 -22.60
C GLU A 201 -1.03 -26.84 -23.30
N ARG A 202 -1.92 -25.86 -23.31
CA ARG A 202 -3.26 -25.96 -23.97
C ARG A 202 -3.32 -25.36 -25.38
N GLN A 203 -2.24 -24.78 -25.88
CA GLN A 203 -2.09 -24.28 -27.26
C GLN A 203 -1.27 -25.22 -28.13
#